data_5687304e4f63ed3e75150474787b7437
#
_entry.id   5687304e4f63ed3e75150474787b7437
#
_cell.length_a   1.000
_cell.length_b   1.000
_cell.length_c   1.000
_cell.angle_alpha   90.00
_cell.angle_beta   90.00
_cell.angle_gamma   90.00
#
_symmetry.space_group_name_H-M   'P 1'
#
loop_
_entity.id
_entity.type
_entity.pdbx_description
1 polymer ?
#
loop_
_entity_poly.entity_id
_entity_poly.type
_entity_poly.pdbx_seq_one_letter_code
_entity_poly.pdbx_strand_id
1 'polypeptide(L)'
;MEFTHFDENGNALMVDVSEKAETKREATARGSIYMSPECLKKVKEGTMAKGDVLGVARVAGIMGAKKTSELIPLCHLLNLTKLTVDFTIKEETNEIEAACTARTTGKTGVE
;
A
#
# COMPACT_ATOMS: atom_id res chain seq x y z
N MET A 1 21.53 -6.50 -12.40
CA MET A 1 20.72 -6.45 -11.16
C MET A 1 21.02 -7.67 -10.31
N GLU A 2 21.35 -7.45 -9.07
CA GLU A 2 21.69 -8.53 -8.15
C GLU A 2 20.46 -8.89 -7.30
N PHE A 3 20.15 -10.19 -7.23
CA PHE A 3 19.03 -10.67 -6.42
C PHE A 3 19.56 -11.05 -5.03
N THR A 4 19.25 -10.24 -4.01
CA THR A 4 19.74 -10.41 -2.64
C THR A 4 18.85 -11.29 -1.76
N HIS A 5 17.65 -11.69 -2.25
CA HIS A 5 16.72 -12.53 -1.50
C HIS A 5 16.92 -14.04 -1.72
N PHE A 6 18.07 -14.42 -2.29
CA PHE A 6 18.45 -15.81 -2.50
C PHE A 6 19.85 -16.05 -2.01
N ASP A 7 20.08 -17.20 -1.37
CA ASP A 7 21.40 -17.62 -0.94
C ASP A 7 22.21 -18.18 -2.10
N GLU A 8 23.44 -18.62 -1.83
CA GLU A 8 24.36 -19.20 -2.83
C GLU A 8 23.80 -20.46 -3.51
N ASN A 9 22.88 -21.15 -2.84
CA ASN A 9 22.26 -22.38 -3.34
C ASN A 9 20.90 -22.11 -4.02
N GLY A 10 20.52 -20.85 -4.20
CA GLY A 10 19.24 -20.48 -4.84
C GLY A 10 18.02 -20.57 -3.93
N ASN A 11 18.21 -20.77 -2.63
CA ASN A 11 17.11 -20.81 -1.68
C ASN A 11 16.67 -19.40 -1.29
N ALA A 12 15.37 -19.19 -1.09
CA ALA A 12 14.83 -17.92 -0.67
C ALA A 12 15.37 -17.53 0.72
N LEU A 13 15.69 -16.27 0.88
CA LEU A 13 16.33 -15.75 2.08
C LEU A 13 15.82 -14.36 2.43
N MET A 14 15.47 -14.15 3.71
CA MET A 14 15.26 -12.82 4.23
C MET A 14 16.63 -12.23 4.56
N VAL A 15 16.96 -11.12 3.88
CA VAL A 15 18.30 -10.52 3.97
C VAL A 15 18.61 -10.06 5.39
N ASP A 16 19.86 -10.34 5.87
CA ASP A 16 20.33 -9.82 7.14
C ASP A 16 20.66 -8.34 6.98
N VAL A 17 19.97 -7.50 7.76
CA VAL A 17 20.15 -6.05 7.75
C VAL A 17 20.64 -5.52 9.10
N SER A 18 21.14 -6.39 9.97
CA SER A 18 21.54 -6.02 11.33
C SER A 18 22.60 -4.92 11.37
N GLU A 19 23.44 -4.82 10.34
CA GLU A 19 24.51 -3.82 10.25
C GLU A 19 24.11 -2.55 9.51
N LYS A 20 22.90 -2.49 8.92
CA LYS A 20 22.43 -1.28 8.25
C LYS A 20 22.01 -0.23 9.27
N ALA A 21 22.29 1.04 8.95
CA ALA A 21 21.78 2.16 9.74
C ALA A 21 20.28 2.35 9.52
N GLU A 22 19.59 2.81 10.55
CA GLU A 22 18.20 3.20 10.43
C GLU A 22 18.09 4.53 9.68
N THR A 23 17.19 4.60 8.72
CA THR A 23 16.90 5.80 7.94
C THR A 23 15.38 5.96 7.77
N LYS A 24 14.97 7.20 7.53
CA LYS A 24 13.58 7.48 7.15
C LYS A 24 13.39 7.13 5.68
N ARG A 25 12.34 6.38 5.38
CA ARG A 25 12.01 5.95 4.02
C ARG A 25 10.54 6.16 3.76
N GLU A 26 10.21 6.50 2.53
CA GLU A 26 8.83 6.74 2.12
C GLU A 26 8.59 6.13 0.75
N ALA A 27 7.42 5.56 0.57
CA ALA A 27 6.98 5.04 -0.72
C ALA A 27 5.51 5.38 -0.93
N THR A 28 5.14 5.65 -2.17
CA THR A 28 3.76 5.88 -2.57
C THR A 28 3.41 4.91 -3.69
N ALA A 29 2.33 4.17 -3.50
CA ALA A 29 1.77 3.30 -4.52
C ALA A 29 0.41 3.83 -4.97
N ARG A 30 0.12 3.70 -6.25
CA ARG A 30 -1.14 4.15 -6.85
C ARG A 30 -1.80 3.02 -7.60
N GLY A 31 -3.11 3.00 -7.58
CA GLY A 31 -3.90 2.06 -8.36
C GLY A 31 -5.27 2.61 -8.61
N SER A 32 -5.91 2.17 -9.68
CA SER A 32 -7.23 2.65 -10.05
C SER A 32 -8.20 1.51 -10.24
N ILE A 33 -9.46 1.76 -9.88
CA ILE A 33 -10.58 0.90 -10.22
C ILE A 33 -11.50 1.67 -11.17
N TYR A 34 -11.96 0.99 -12.21
CA TYR A 34 -12.86 1.56 -13.21
C TYR A 34 -14.26 0.99 -12.99
N MET A 35 -15.25 1.82 -13.21
CA MET A 35 -16.63 1.43 -12.94
C MET A 35 -17.58 2.11 -13.93
N SER A 36 -18.86 1.73 -13.89
CA SER A 36 -19.87 2.43 -14.68
C SER A 36 -20.06 3.86 -14.19
N PRO A 37 -20.48 4.79 -15.06
CA PRO A 37 -20.79 6.16 -14.63
C PRO A 37 -21.82 6.21 -13.50
N GLU A 38 -22.79 5.32 -13.54
CA GLU A 38 -23.82 5.22 -12.51
C GLU A 38 -23.27 4.81 -11.15
N CYS A 39 -22.37 3.83 -11.13
CA CYS A 39 -21.70 3.39 -9.91
C CYS A 39 -20.82 4.51 -9.34
N LEU A 40 -20.06 5.18 -10.18
CA LEU A 40 -19.21 6.30 -9.76
C LEU A 40 -20.04 7.40 -9.11
N LYS A 41 -21.16 7.74 -9.69
CA LYS A 41 -22.08 8.75 -9.15
C LYS A 41 -22.56 8.37 -7.75
N LYS A 42 -22.95 7.11 -7.56
CA LYS A 42 -23.39 6.61 -6.24
C LYS A 42 -22.29 6.66 -5.18
N VAL A 43 -21.07 6.30 -5.56
CA VAL A 43 -19.91 6.41 -4.64
C VAL A 43 -19.66 7.86 -4.26
N LYS A 44 -19.64 8.75 -5.26
CA LYS A 44 -19.40 10.18 -5.06
C LYS A 44 -20.46 10.83 -4.16
N GLU A 45 -21.72 10.46 -4.33
CA GLU A 45 -22.83 11.00 -3.56
C GLU A 45 -23.03 10.33 -2.19
N GLY A 46 -22.31 9.23 -1.92
CA GLY A 46 -22.48 8.47 -0.70
C GLY A 46 -23.79 7.69 -0.66
N THR A 47 -24.40 7.39 -1.82
CA THR A 47 -25.71 6.72 -1.92
C THR A 47 -25.63 5.21 -2.12
N MET A 48 -24.43 4.62 -2.04
CA MET A 48 -24.29 3.17 -2.07
C MET A 48 -24.97 2.53 -0.85
N ALA A 49 -25.54 1.36 -1.05
CA ALA A 49 -26.22 0.64 0.03
C ALA A 49 -25.33 0.35 1.24
N LYS A 50 -24.02 0.28 1.03
CA LYS A 50 -23.03 0.06 2.09
C LYS A 50 -22.56 1.35 2.76
N GLY A 51 -23.10 2.51 2.39
CA GLY A 51 -22.78 3.80 2.99
C GLY A 51 -21.51 4.43 2.44
N ASP A 52 -20.65 4.93 3.32
CA ASP A 52 -19.40 5.64 2.97
C ASP A 52 -18.34 4.68 2.44
N VAL A 53 -18.39 4.39 1.16
CA VAL A 53 -17.48 3.43 0.51
C VAL A 53 -16.02 3.87 0.63
N LEU A 54 -15.73 5.14 0.36
CA LEU A 54 -14.34 5.63 0.39
C LEU A 54 -13.79 5.68 1.81
N GLY A 55 -14.59 6.03 2.79
CA GLY A 55 -14.17 6.00 4.20
C GLY A 55 -13.81 4.59 4.65
N VAL A 56 -14.64 3.62 4.32
CA VAL A 56 -14.38 2.20 4.63
C VAL A 56 -13.14 1.70 3.88
N ALA A 57 -13.01 2.04 2.61
CA ALA A 57 -11.85 1.66 1.79
C ALA A 57 -10.56 2.23 2.37
N ARG A 58 -10.58 3.46 2.88
CA ARG A 58 -9.41 4.08 3.51
C ARG A 58 -8.95 3.28 4.73
N VAL A 59 -9.85 2.93 5.60
CA VAL A 59 -9.52 2.11 6.79
C VAL A 59 -8.99 0.75 6.37
N ALA A 60 -9.63 0.11 5.39
CA ALA A 60 -9.18 -1.18 4.88
C ALA A 60 -7.77 -1.10 4.29
N GLY A 61 -7.47 -0.04 3.54
CA GLY A 61 -6.14 0.19 2.97
C GLY A 61 -5.07 0.37 4.04
N ILE A 62 -5.36 1.11 5.08
CA ILE A 62 -4.44 1.30 6.21
C ILE A 62 -4.19 -0.04 6.92
N MET A 63 -5.24 -0.79 7.19
CA MET A 63 -5.11 -2.10 7.82
C MET A 63 -4.32 -3.08 6.95
N GLY A 64 -4.56 -3.06 5.63
CA GLY A 64 -3.81 -3.89 4.69
C GLY A 64 -2.33 -3.56 4.67
N ALA A 65 -1.99 -2.28 4.63
CA ALA A 65 -0.59 -1.83 4.63
C ALA A 65 0.14 -2.24 5.92
N LYS A 66 -0.54 -2.24 7.05
CA LYS A 66 0.04 -2.70 8.31
C LYS A 66 0.37 -4.19 8.33
N LYS A 67 -0.19 -4.96 7.40
CA LYS A 67 0.05 -6.41 7.29
C LYS A 67 1.12 -6.75 6.26
N THR A 68 1.86 -5.79 5.76
CA THR A 68 2.86 -6.01 4.71
C THR A 68 3.81 -7.15 5.04
N SER A 69 4.38 -7.17 6.24
CA SER A 69 5.33 -8.22 6.65
C SER A 69 4.69 -9.61 6.77
N GLU A 70 3.38 -9.67 6.97
CA GLU A 70 2.64 -10.94 7.01
C GLU A 70 2.30 -11.45 5.61
N LEU A 71 2.12 -10.54 4.64
CA LEU A 71 1.69 -10.85 3.29
C LEU A 71 2.85 -11.09 2.33
N ILE A 72 3.99 -10.47 2.60
CA ILE A 72 5.20 -10.58 1.78
C ILE A 72 6.23 -11.39 2.56
N PRO A 73 6.50 -12.65 2.14
CA PRO A 73 7.24 -13.61 2.98
C PRO A 73 8.63 -13.18 3.39
N LEU A 74 9.35 -12.46 2.53
CA LEU A 74 10.74 -12.08 2.77
C LEU A 74 10.89 -10.63 3.24
N CYS A 75 9.79 -9.99 3.57
CA CYS A 75 9.79 -8.62 4.09
C CYS A 75 10.11 -8.61 5.59
N HIS A 76 10.98 -7.69 6.01
CA HIS A 76 11.23 -7.47 7.42
C HIS A 76 10.03 -6.77 8.07
N LEU A 77 9.91 -6.89 9.39
CA LEU A 77 8.94 -6.09 10.13
C LEU A 77 9.22 -4.61 9.90
N LEU A 78 8.17 -3.86 9.57
CA LEU A 78 8.28 -2.45 9.25
C LEU A 78 7.78 -1.60 10.42
N ASN A 79 8.59 -0.64 10.83
CA ASN A 79 8.18 0.36 11.80
C ASN A 79 7.51 1.52 11.05
N LEU A 80 6.24 1.36 10.73
CA LEU A 80 5.48 2.36 9.99
C LEU A 80 5.16 3.54 10.89
N THR A 81 5.63 4.71 10.50
CA THR A 81 5.41 5.95 11.25
C THR A 81 4.28 6.80 10.67
N LYS A 82 3.91 6.54 9.41
CA LYS A 82 2.81 7.23 8.76
C LYS A 82 2.22 6.34 7.66
N LEU A 83 0.91 6.31 7.59
CA LEU A 83 0.16 5.70 6.48
C LEU A 83 -0.97 6.62 6.10
N THR A 84 -1.06 6.97 4.81
CA THR A 84 -2.18 7.69 4.27
C THR A 84 -2.74 6.96 3.06
N VAL A 85 -4.05 6.98 2.92
CA VAL A 85 -4.73 6.47 1.73
C VAL A 85 -5.66 7.58 1.26
N ASP A 86 -5.40 8.10 0.08
CA ASP A 86 -6.18 9.18 -0.50
C ASP A 86 -6.79 8.74 -1.83
N PHE A 87 -7.96 9.29 -2.14
CA PHE A 87 -8.68 8.94 -3.36
C PHE A 87 -8.88 10.16 -4.24
N THR A 88 -8.77 9.94 -5.54
CA THR A 88 -9.09 10.93 -6.56
C THR A 88 -10.17 10.35 -7.46
N ILE A 89 -11.30 11.03 -7.53
CA ILE A 89 -12.40 10.64 -8.43
C ILE A 89 -12.16 11.31 -9.77
N LYS A 90 -12.05 10.50 -10.82
CA LYS A 90 -11.83 10.97 -12.19
C LYS A 90 -13.05 10.65 -13.04
N GLU A 91 -13.92 11.64 -13.20
CA GLU A 91 -15.20 11.45 -13.89
C GLU A 91 -15.04 11.19 -15.39
N GLU A 92 -14.00 11.75 -16.01
CA GLU A 92 -13.76 11.59 -17.44
C GLU A 92 -13.49 10.13 -17.84
N THR A 93 -12.92 9.36 -16.93
CA THR A 93 -12.57 7.95 -17.17
C THR A 93 -13.36 6.97 -16.33
N ASN A 94 -14.28 7.46 -15.52
CA ASN A 94 -15.09 6.67 -14.59
C ASN A 94 -14.23 5.82 -13.67
N GLU A 95 -13.19 6.42 -13.12
CA GLU A 95 -12.27 5.73 -12.23
C GLU A 95 -12.14 6.42 -10.87
N ILE A 96 -11.74 5.62 -9.89
CA ILE A 96 -11.27 6.12 -8.61
C ILE A 96 -9.83 5.66 -8.46
N GLU A 97 -8.91 6.60 -8.35
CA GLU A 97 -7.51 6.32 -8.06
C GLU A 97 -7.28 6.35 -6.56
N ALA A 98 -6.65 5.33 -6.04
CA ALA A 98 -6.18 5.29 -4.67
C ALA A 98 -4.68 5.54 -4.66
N ALA A 99 -4.21 6.38 -3.75
CA ALA A 99 -2.79 6.61 -3.50
C ALA A 99 -2.50 6.31 -2.04
N CYS A 100 -1.63 5.33 -1.81
CA CYS A 100 -1.19 4.98 -0.47
C CYS A 100 0.24 5.43 -0.27
N THR A 101 0.49 6.22 0.75
CA THR A 101 1.84 6.65 1.13
C THR A 101 2.17 6.06 2.47
N ALA A 102 3.29 5.35 2.52
CA ALA A 102 3.81 4.74 3.74
C ALA A 102 5.18 5.33 4.06
N ARG A 103 5.38 5.66 5.33
CA ARG A 103 6.67 6.13 5.83
C ARG A 103 7.13 5.19 6.94
N THR A 104 8.40 4.87 6.93
CA THR A 104 9.01 4.03 7.96
C THR A 104 10.34 4.63 8.42
N THR A 105 10.70 4.35 9.65
CA THR A 105 12.06 4.55 10.14
C THR A 105 12.62 3.18 10.43
N GLY A 106 13.65 2.79 9.69
CA GLY A 106 14.18 1.43 9.81
C GLY A 106 15.35 1.19 8.87
N LYS A 107 15.70 -0.08 8.72
CA LYS A 107 16.86 -0.53 7.96
C LYS A 107 16.52 -1.01 6.56
N THR A 108 15.25 -1.13 6.23
CA THR A 108 14.78 -1.61 4.93
C THR A 108 13.76 -0.66 4.34
N GLY A 109 13.51 -0.80 3.04
CA GLY A 109 12.49 -0.03 2.34
C GLY A 109 11.07 -0.42 2.73
N VAL A 110 10.11 0.30 2.19
CA VAL A 110 8.68 0.14 2.50
C VAL A 110 7.86 -0.02 1.20
N GLU A 111 8.53 -0.37 0.11
CA GLU A 111 7.92 -0.57 -1.20
C GLU A 111 6.82 -1.60 -1.15
#